data_dd9196ba04af8519cc4243308a363ae9
#
_entry.id   dd9196ba04af8519cc4243308a363ae9
#
_cell.length_a   1.000
_cell.length_b   1.000
_cell.length_c   1.000
_cell.angle_alpha   90.00
_cell.angle_beta   90.00
_cell.angle_gamma   90.00
#
_symmetry.space_group_name_H-M   'P 1'
#
loop_
_entity.id
_entity.type
_entity.pdbx_description
1 polymer ?
#
loop_
_entity_poly.entity_id
_entity_poly.type
_entity_poly.pdbx_seq_one_letter_code
_entity_poly.pdbx_strand_id
1 'polypeptide(L)'
;EIKRTEGLEEALAALDARGYWSAYPEAPSGKIYGETANDDAKKAFEAQIGQPFALDQTASGTTGSERSPYGFDLKIAYPRLDPDRAIANAAAARAGLRKAGAEARVGACLEILARLNKMSFEIAYAVMHTTGQGFVMAFQAGGPHAQDRGLEAVAYAYREMSFVPAAAHW
;
A
#
# COMPACT_ATOMS: atom_id res chain seq x y z
N GLU A 1 -14.56 1.98 -10.35
CA GLU A 1 -15.42 2.13 -9.15
C GLU A 1 -16.15 0.82 -8.81
N ILE A 2 -16.84 0.20 -9.76
CA ILE A 2 -17.60 -1.06 -9.55
C ILE A 2 -16.73 -2.21 -9.02
N LYS A 3 -15.54 -2.46 -9.59
CA LYS A 3 -14.63 -3.54 -9.15
C LYS A 3 -14.10 -3.37 -7.70
N ARG A 4 -14.05 -2.14 -7.19
CA ARG A 4 -13.60 -1.88 -5.82
C ARG A 4 -14.68 -2.19 -4.80
N THR A 5 -15.94 -1.92 -5.16
CA THR A 5 -17.10 -2.24 -4.34
C THR A 5 -17.29 -3.75 -4.24
N GLU A 6 -17.14 -4.48 -5.36
CA GLU A 6 -17.18 -5.94 -5.39
C GLU A 6 -16.13 -6.57 -4.46
N GLY A 7 -14.88 -6.12 -4.50
CA GLY A 7 -13.83 -6.62 -3.63
C GLY A 7 -14.08 -6.37 -2.13
N LEU A 8 -14.71 -5.26 -1.77
CA LEU A 8 -15.12 -4.99 -0.39
C LEU A 8 -16.27 -5.90 0.05
N GLU A 9 -17.26 -6.13 -0.82
CA GLU A 9 -18.40 -7.01 -0.55
C GLU A 9 -17.94 -8.46 -0.35
N GLU A 10 -17.03 -8.96 -1.18
CA GLU A 10 -16.44 -10.29 -1.04
C GLU A 10 -15.62 -10.41 0.25
N ALA A 11 -14.85 -9.39 0.63
CA ALA A 11 -14.11 -9.35 1.89
C ALA A 11 -15.06 -9.40 3.09
N LEU A 12 -16.15 -8.64 3.07
CA LEU A 12 -17.17 -8.66 4.13
C LEU A 12 -17.85 -10.02 4.24
N ALA A 13 -18.21 -10.63 3.12
CA ALA A 13 -18.79 -11.97 3.10
C ALA A 13 -17.83 -13.04 3.67
N ALA A 14 -16.53 -12.93 3.35
CA ALA A 14 -15.51 -13.81 3.91
C ALA A 14 -15.34 -13.63 5.44
N LEU A 15 -15.41 -12.38 5.93
CA LEU A 15 -15.37 -12.10 7.36
C LEU A 15 -16.58 -12.74 8.10
N ASP A 16 -17.78 -12.58 7.56
CA ASP A 16 -19.01 -13.11 8.17
C ASP A 16 -19.03 -14.64 8.15
N ALA A 17 -18.58 -15.25 7.07
CA ALA A 17 -18.45 -16.70 6.93
C ALA A 17 -17.26 -17.28 7.70
N ARG A 18 -16.33 -16.45 8.21
CA ARG A 18 -15.03 -16.88 8.76
C ARG A 18 -14.25 -17.76 7.80
N GLY A 19 -14.35 -17.43 6.50
CA GLY A 19 -13.71 -18.13 5.41
C GLY A 19 -12.38 -17.47 5.02
N TYR A 20 -11.59 -18.18 4.20
CA TYR A 20 -10.43 -17.62 3.53
C TYR A 20 -10.84 -16.97 2.20
N TRP A 21 -10.34 -15.78 1.96
CA TRP A 21 -10.45 -15.10 0.68
C TRP A 21 -9.27 -14.15 0.50
N SER A 22 -8.78 -13.98 -0.72
CA SER A 22 -7.68 -13.08 -1.08
C SER A 22 -8.02 -12.35 -2.37
N ALA A 23 -7.92 -11.03 -2.34
CA ALA A 23 -8.14 -10.18 -3.51
C ALA A 23 -6.89 -10.05 -4.37
N TYR A 24 -5.71 -10.27 -3.79
CA TYR A 24 -4.43 -9.97 -4.40
C TYR A 24 -3.64 -11.26 -4.65
N PRO A 25 -3.50 -11.70 -5.93
CA PRO A 25 -2.83 -12.95 -6.26
C PRO A 25 -1.37 -12.97 -5.81
N GLU A 26 -0.98 -14.02 -5.11
CA GLU A 26 0.36 -14.18 -4.53
C GLU A 26 1.42 -14.67 -5.53
N ALA A 27 1.00 -15.18 -6.70
CA ALA A 27 1.91 -15.66 -7.72
C ALA A 27 2.40 -14.49 -8.60
N PRO A 28 3.70 -14.20 -8.68
CA PRO A 28 4.25 -13.16 -9.55
C PRO A 28 4.26 -13.61 -11.01
N SER A 29 3.08 -13.80 -11.58
CA SER A 29 2.88 -14.35 -12.91
C SER A 29 2.51 -13.27 -13.92
N GLY A 30 3.18 -13.26 -15.07
CA GLY A 30 2.84 -12.40 -16.19
C GLY A 30 1.42 -12.59 -16.73
N LYS A 31 0.84 -13.79 -16.56
CA LYS A 31 -0.56 -14.05 -16.92
C LYS A 31 -1.56 -13.29 -16.03
N ILE A 32 -1.15 -12.97 -14.80
CA ILE A 32 -1.99 -12.28 -13.81
C ILE A 32 -1.76 -10.77 -13.86
N TYR A 33 -0.48 -10.37 -13.87
CA TYR A 33 -0.08 -8.96 -13.70
C TYR A 33 0.31 -8.26 -15.01
N GLY A 34 0.45 -9.00 -16.09
CA GLY A 34 0.95 -8.53 -17.38
C GLY A 34 2.33 -9.11 -17.71
N GLU A 35 2.54 -9.50 -18.95
CA GLU A 35 3.74 -10.22 -19.40
C GLU A 35 5.05 -9.41 -19.16
N THR A 36 4.98 -8.09 -19.23
CA THR A 36 6.13 -7.19 -19.03
C THR A 36 6.25 -6.65 -17.61
N ALA A 37 5.26 -6.91 -16.73
CA ALA A 37 5.15 -6.26 -15.41
C ALA A 37 6.42 -6.42 -14.55
N ASN A 38 7.05 -7.60 -14.57
CA ASN A 38 8.28 -7.85 -13.84
C ASN A 38 9.47 -7.04 -14.41
N ASP A 39 9.65 -7.07 -15.72
CA ASP A 39 10.77 -6.39 -16.38
C ASP A 39 10.63 -4.88 -16.28
N ASP A 40 9.43 -4.36 -16.42
CA ASP A 40 9.15 -2.92 -16.32
C ASP A 40 9.37 -2.42 -14.88
N ALA A 41 8.93 -3.18 -13.88
CA ALA A 41 9.15 -2.87 -12.47
C ALA A 41 10.63 -2.95 -12.08
N LYS A 42 11.37 -3.92 -12.63
CA LYS A 42 12.82 -3.99 -12.44
C LYS A 42 13.51 -2.75 -12.97
N LYS A 43 13.18 -2.33 -14.19
CA LYS A 43 13.72 -1.10 -14.79
C LYS A 43 13.34 0.14 -13.99
N ALA A 44 12.09 0.21 -13.50
CA ALA A 44 11.63 1.32 -12.68
C ALA A 44 12.41 1.43 -11.37
N PHE A 45 12.63 0.30 -10.69
CA PHE A 45 13.47 0.25 -9.48
C PHE A 45 14.92 0.62 -9.78
N GLU A 46 15.53 0.04 -10.82
CA GLU A 46 16.92 0.32 -11.22
C GLU A 46 17.12 1.82 -11.56
N ALA A 47 16.13 2.46 -12.16
CA ALA A 47 16.16 3.88 -12.46
C ALA A 47 16.18 4.78 -11.21
N GLN A 48 15.76 4.27 -10.04
CA GLN A 48 15.80 5.00 -8.77
C GLN A 48 17.20 4.97 -8.12
N ILE A 49 18.04 4.00 -8.49
CA ILE A 49 19.37 3.84 -7.89
C ILE A 49 20.21 5.10 -8.18
N GLY A 50 20.77 5.67 -7.11
CA GLY A 50 21.56 6.91 -7.19
C GLY A 50 20.74 8.19 -7.38
N GLN A 51 19.41 8.11 -7.33
CA GLN A 51 18.53 9.26 -7.53
C GLN A 51 17.86 9.72 -6.23
N PRO A 52 17.43 10.98 -6.14
CA PRO A 52 16.53 11.41 -5.08
C PRO A 52 15.19 10.67 -5.18
N PHE A 53 14.69 10.17 -4.05
CA PHE A 53 13.36 9.58 -3.98
C PHE A 53 12.29 10.66 -4.15
N ALA A 54 11.43 10.51 -5.14
CA ALA A 54 10.38 11.46 -5.42
C ALA A 54 9.25 11.36 -4.39
N LEU A 55 9.11 12.40 -3.56
CA LEU A 55 8.03 12.52 -2.59
C LEU A 55 7.56 13.98 -2.55
N ASP A 56 6.26 14.19 -2.74
CA ASP A 56 5.65 15.51 -2.69
C ASP A 56 5.40 15.95 -1.24
N GLN A 57 6.50 16.16 -0.51
CA GLN A 57 6.50 16.70 0.84
C GLN A 57 7.73 17.57 1.07
N THR A 58 7.57 18.59 1.91
CA THR A 58 8.70 19.45 2.28
C THR A 58 9.66 18.70 3.18
N ALA A 59 10.88 18.48 2.71
CA ALA A 59 11.95 17.83 3.46
C ALA A 59 12.82 18.84 4.21
N SER A 60 13.32 18.44 5.38
CA SER A 60 14.33 19.18 6.17
C SER A 60 15.77 18.78 5.82
N GLY A 61 15.95 17.89 4.87
CA GLY A 61 17.23 17.33 4.42
C GLY A 61 17.02 15.99 3.74
N THR A 62 18.09 15.23 3.55
CA THR A 62 18.06 13.89 2.97
C THR A 62 18.71 12.87 3.89
N THR A 63 18.30 11.60 3.72
CA THR A 63 18.90 10.43 4.36
C THR A 63 18.93 9.30 3.34
N GLY A 64 19.71 8.25 3.58
CA GLY A 64 19.83 7.11 2.70
C GLY A 64 21.29 6.66 2.63
N SER A 65 21.56 5.47 3.14
CA SER A 65 22.90 4.86 3.11
C SER A 65 22.81 3.35 2.89
N GLU A 66 21.69 2.92 2.32
CA GLU A 66 21.39 1.50 2.17
C GLU A 66 22.36 0.88 1.17
N ARG A 67 22.96 -0.22 1.60
CA ARG A 67 23.74 -1.12 0.77
C ARG A 67 22.91 -2.38 0.51
N SER A 68 22.75 -2.70 -0.75
CA SER A 68 22.09 -3.95 -1.11
C SER A 68 22.88 -5.14 -0.58
N PRO A 69 22.22 -6.15 0.03
CA PRO A 69 22.84 -7.43 0.37
C PRO A 69 23.46 -8.14 -0.84
N TYR A 70 23.09 -7.75 -2.04
CA TYR A 70 23.68 -8.24 -3.30
C TYR A 70 24.98 -7.53 -3.71
N GLY A 71 25.53 -6.64 -2.86
CA GLY A 71 26.90 -6.18 -2.96
C GLY A 71 27.13 -4.79 -3.57
N PHE A 72 26.08 -3.97 -3.75
CA PHE A 72 26.22 -2.60 -4.28
C PHE A 72 25.43 -1.58 -3.42
N ASP A 73 25.83 -0.31 -3.52
CA ASP A 73 25.18 0.77 -2.79
C ASP A 73 23.97 1.27 -3.59
N LEU A 74 22.83 1.43 -2.92
CA LEU A 74 21.62 1.94 -3.59
C LEU A 74 21.73 3.44 -3.86
N LYS A 75 22.35 4.19 -2.98
CA LYS A 75 22.55 5.66 -3.10
C LYS A 75 21.26 6.43 -3.42
N ILE A 76 20.12 5.90 -2.96
CA ILE A 76 18.84 6.58 -3.06
C ILE A 76 18.78 7.61 -1.93
N ALA A 77 18.56 8.88 -2.27
CA ALA A 77 18.45 9.94 -1.29
C ALA A 77 16.99 10.15 -0.90
N TYR A 78 16.61 9.68 0.29
CA TYR A 78 15.25 9.83 0.80
C TYR A 78 15.07 11.18 1.48
N PRO A 79 13.91 11.85 1.33
CA PRO A 79 13.61 13.08 2.05
C PRO A 79 13.49 12.81 3.55
N ARG A 80 14.18 13.58 4.37
CA ARG A 80 13.99 13.58 5.83
C ARG A 80 12.83 14.50 6.16
N LEU A 81 11.76 13.91 6.68
CA LEU A 81 10.57 14.66 7.10
C LEU A 81 10.71 15.10 8.56
N ASP A 82 10.12 16.25 8.88
CA ASP A 82 9.95 16.72 10.25
C ASP A 82 8.73 16.02 10.86
N PRO A 83 8.90 15.19 11.93
CA PRO A 83 7.80 14.47 12.55
C PRO A 83 6.72 15.38 13.13
N ASP A 84 7.10 16.49 13.76
CA ASP A 84 6.14 17.41 14.39
C ASP A 84 5.26 18.07 13.33
N ARG A 85 5.86 18.45 12.20
CA ARG A 85 5.13 18.99 11.06
C ARG A 85 4.21 17.96 10.43
N ALA A 86 4.66 16.71 10.28
CA ALA A 86 3.84 15.62 9.75
C ALA A 86 2.62 15.36 10.66
N ILE A 87 2.81 15.34 11.98
CA ILE A 87 1.73 15.19 12.96
C ILE A 87 0.76 16.38 12.89
N ALA A 88 1.27 17.61 12.82
CA ALA A 88 0.43 18.80 12.70
C ALA A 88 -0.43 18.80 11.43
N ASN A 89 0.14 18.41 10.28
CA ASN A 89 -0.56 18.27 9.02
C ASN A 89 -1.67 17.20 9.08
N ALA A 90 -1.36 16.04 9.69
CA ALA A 90 -2.33 14.98 9.89
C ALA A 90 -3.49 15.41 10.82
N ALA A 91 -3.16 16.13 11.89
CA ALA A 91 -4.16 16.69 12.81
C ALA A 91 -5.08 17.71 12.11
N ALA A 92 -4.53 18.58 11.26
CA ALA A 92 -5.31 19.53 10.47
C ALA A 92 -6.24 18.86 9.47
N ALA A 93 -5.81 17.77 8.83
CA ALA A 93 -6.63 17.01 7.87
C ALA A 93 -7.78 16.22 8.53
N ARG A 94 -7.70 15.94 9.83
CA ARG A 94 -8.64 15.08 10.57
C ARG A 94 -10.09 15.52 10.48
N ALA A 95 -10.35 16.83 10.55
CA ALA A 95 -11.71 17.37 10.51
C ALA A 95 -12.37 17.10 9.14
N GLY A 96 -11.62 17.25 8.04
CA GLY A 96 -12.09 16.96 6.69
C GLY A 96 -12.40 15.47 6.49
N LEU A 97 -11.53 14.58 6.97
CA LEU A 97 -11.73 13.13 6.91
C LEU A 97 -12.94 12.67 7.74
N ARG A 98 -13.19 13.28 8.90
CA ARG A 98 -14.40 13.00 9.69
C ARG A 98 -15.66 13.40 8.94
N LYS A 99 -15.68 14.59 8.32
CA LYS A 99 -16.82 15.11 7.56
C LYS A 99 -17.10 14.28 6.30
N ALA A 100 -16.09 13.68 5.70
CA ALA A 100 -16.23 12.86 4.50
C ALA A 100 -17.03 11.56 4.71
N GLY A 101 -17.19 11.11 5.95
CA GLY A 101 -17.96 9.90 6.28
C GLY A 101 -17.17 8.60 6.10
N ALA A 102 -17.80 7.48 6.45
CA ALA A 102 -17.17 6.15 6.43
C ALA A 102 -16.85 5.69 5.01
N GLU A 103 -17.80 5.81 4.09
CA GLU A 103 -17.66 5.35 2.71
C GLU A 103 -16.50 6.04 1.97
N ALA A 104 -16.38 7.37 2.11
CA ALA A 104 -15.30 8.11 1.47
C ALA A 104 -13.91 7.73 2.05
N ARG A 105 -13.82 7.48 3.36
CA ARG A 105 -12.58 7.03 4.01
C ARG A 105 -12.19 5.62 3.56
N VAL A 106 -13.15 4.71 3.51
CA VAL A 106 -12.95 3.35 3.00
C VAL A 106 -12.56 3.40 1.52
N GLY A 107 -13.26 4.19 0.70
CA GLY A 107 -12.92 4.39 -0.71
C GLY A 107 -11.48 4.87 -0.92
N ALA A 108 -11.00 5.79 -0.08
CA ALA A 108 -9.61 6.24 -0.12
C ALA A 108 -8.62 5.10 0.22
N CYS A 109 -8.92 4.28 1.22
CA CYS A 109 -8.09 3.12 1.57
C CYS A 109 -8.06 2.08 0.43
N LEU A 110 -9.20 1.78 -0.17
CA LEU A 110 -9.28 0.87 -1.33
C LEU A 110 -8.48 1.39 -2.53
N GLU A 111 -8.50 2.72 -2.76
CA GLU A 111 -7.67 3.35 -3.79
C GLU A 111 -6.17 3.19 -3.50
N ILE A 112 -5.75 3.37 -2.26
CA ILE A 112 -4.36 3.16 -1.85
C ILE A 112 -3.94 1.71 -2.13
N LEU A 113 -4.75 0.73 -1.72
CA LEU A 113 -4.48 -0.69 -1.97
C LEU A 113 -4.39 -1.00 -3.46
N ALA A 114 -5.28 -0.45 -4.28
CA ALA A 114 -5.26 -0.63 -5.73
C ALA A 114 -4.00 -0.04 -6.39
N ARG A 115 -3.50 1.10 -5.88
CA ARG A 115 -2.24 1.69 -6.34
C ARG A 115 -1.02 0.86 -5.91
N LEU A 116 -0.99 0.41 -4.67
CA LEU A 116 0.07 -0.46 -4.16
C LEU A 116 0.13 -1.79 -4.95
N ASN A 117 -1.03 -2.36 -5.30
CA ASN A 117 -1.08 -3.59 -6.08
C ASN A 117 -0.38 -3.45 -7.45
N LYS A 118 -0.56 -2.31 -8.12
CA LYS A 118 0.13 -2.02 -9.39
C LYS A 118 1.64 -1.92 -9.25
N MET A 119 2.13 -1.61 -8.05
CA MET A 119 3.55 -1.45 -7.74
C MET A 119 4.16 -2.71 -7.08
N SER A 120 3.42 -3.83 -6.99
CA SER A 120 3.85 -5.02 -6.24
C SER A 120 5.21 -5.56 -6.68
N PHE A 121 5.51 -5.56 -7.97
CA PHE A 121 6.82 -5.98 -8.49
C PHE A 121 7.94 -4.99 -8.14
N GLU A 122 7.68 -3.69 -8.26
CA GLU A 122 8.66 -2.65 -7.90
C GLU A 122 8.98 -2.69 -6.40
N ILE A 123 7.94 -2.84 -5.57
CA ILE A 123 8.09 -3.04 -4.13
C ILE A 123 8.92 -4.31 -3.84
N ALA A 124 8.71 -5.39 -4.60
CA ALA A 124 9.49 -6.61 -4.44
C ALA A 124 10.99 -6.37 -4.67
N TYR A 125 11.36 -5.63 -5.71
CA TYR A 125 12.77 -5.26 -5.94
C TYR A 125 13.32 -4.39 -4.81
N ALA A 126 12.56 -3.41 -4.33
CA ALA A 126 12.96 -2.60 -3.19
C ALA A 126 13.18 -3.46 -1.93
N VAL A 127 12.27 -4.39 -1.62
CA VAL A 127 12.39 -5.33 -0.49
C VAL A 127 13.61 -6.24 -0.65
N MET A 128 13.84 -6.81 -1.84
CA MET A 128 15.05 -7.63 -2.11
C MET A 128 16.31 -6.87 -1.76
N HIS A 129 16.45 -5.66 -2.26
CA HIS A 129 17.67 -4.87 -2.15
C HIS A 129 17.86 -4.18 -0.79
N THR A 130 16.83 -4.12 0.04
CA THR A 130 16.92 -3.57 1.40
C THR A 130 16.97 -4.63 2.49
N THR A 131 16.45 -5.85 2.23
CA THR A 131 16.34 -6.91 3.25
C THR A 131 17.11 -8.19 2.91
N GLY A 132 17.46 -8.42 1.64
CA GLY A 132 18.08 -9.66 1.18
C GLY A 132 17.10 -10.82 0.93
N GLN A 133 15.80 -10.59 1.00
CA GLN A 133 14.81 -11.62 0.68
C GLN A 133 14.89 -12.03 -0.79
N GLY A 134 14.64 -13.31 -1.08
CA GLY A 134 14.47 -13.78 -2.46
C GLY A 134 13.20 -13.17 -3.09
N PHE A 135 13.21 -12.99 -4.42
CA PHE A 135 12.20 -12.25 -5.16
C PHE A 135 10.74 -12.68 -4.86
N VAL A 136 10.45 -13.98 -4.87
CA VAL A 136 9.08 -14.48 -4.63
C VAL A 136 8.59 -14.10 -3.23
N MET A 137 9.44 -14.26 -2.20
CA MET A 137 9.11 -13.88 -0.84
C MET A 137 8.97 -12.36 -0.71
N ALA A 138 9.86 -11.60 -1.33
CA ALA A 138 9.80 -10.14 -1.35
C ALA A 138 8.52 -9.63 -2.01
N PHE A 139 8.10 -10.27 -3.11
CA PHE A 139 6.84 -9.98 -3.80
C PHE A 139 5.62 -10.28 -2.92
N GLN A 140 5.58 -11.47 -2.32
CA GLN A 140 4.46 -11.87 -1.46
C GLN A 140 4.35 -10.99 -0.22
N ALA A 141 5.42 -10.83 0.52
CA ALA A 141 5.43 -10.10 1.80
C ALA A 141 5.23 -8.60 1.62
N GLY A 142 5.91 -7.98 0.64
CA GLY A 142 5.80 -6.54 0.36
C GLY A 142 4.58 -6.15 -0.48
N GLY A 143 3.98 -7.10 -1.20
CA GLY A 143 2.85 -6.91 -2.09
C GLY A 143 1.56 -7.56 -1.55
N PRO A 144 1.12 -8.71 -2.13
CA PRO A 144 -0.20 -9.29 -1.89
C PRO A 144 -0.54 -9.53 -0.42
N HIS A 145 0.36 -10.08 0.39
CA HIS A 145 0.07 -10.34 1.81
C HIS A 145 -0.20 -9.05 2.60
N ALA A 146 0.60 -8.02 2.39
CA ALA A 146 0.40 -6.72 3.06
C ALA A 146 -0.92 -6.07 2.59
N GLN A 147 -1.24 -6.20 1.31
CA GLN A 147 -2.46 -5.65 0.71
C GLN A 147 -3.71 -6.38 1.20
N ASP A 148 -3.68 -7.72 1.30
CA ASP A 148 -4.79 -8.50 1.86
C ASP A 148 -5.03 -8.18 3.33
N ARG A 149 -3.97 -8.04 4.14
CA ARG A 149 -4.11 -7.59 5.54
C ARG A 149 -4.67 -6.18 5.63
N GLY A 150 -4.27 -5.31 4.72
CA GLY A 150 -4.84 -3.97 4.59
C GLY A 150 -6.33 -4.00 4.24
N LEU A 151 -6.73 -4.82 3.27
CA LEU A 151 -8.13 -4.98 2.87
C LEU A 151 -8.98 -5.57 3.99
N GLU A 152 -8.49 -6.59 4.70
CA GLU A 152 -9.16 -7.16 5.86
C GLU A 152 -9.41 -6.09 6.93
N ALA A 153 -8.40 -5.27 7.26
CA ALA A 153 -8.55 -4.18 8.21
C ALA A 153 -9.59 -3.14 7.77
N VAL A 154 -9.61 -2.81 6.47
CA VAL A 154 -10.59 -1.88 5.88
C VAL A 154 -12.00 -2.47 5.96
N ALA A 155 -12.17 -3.76 5.66
CA ALA A 155 -13.45 -4.45 5.73
C ALA A 155 -14.00 -4.50 7.17
N TYR A 156 -13.15 -4.85 8.16
CA TYR A 156 -13.53 -4.78 9.58
C TYR A 156 -13.95 -3.36 9.98
N ALA A 157 -13.15 -2.36 9.64
CA ALA A 157 -13.45 -0.98 10.00
C ALA A 157 -14.75 -0.49 9.35
N TYR A 158 -15.01 -0.86 8.10
CA TYR A 158 -16.25 -0.49 7.40
C TYR A 158 -17.47 -1.15 8.06
N ARG A 159 -17.39 -2.44 8.36
CA ARG A 159 -18.45 -3.18 9.03
C ARG A 159 -18.82 -2.52 10.37
N GLU A 160 -17.83 -2.26 11.21
CA GLU A 160 -18.07 -1.64 12.52
C GLU A 160 -18.62 -0.21 12.42
N MET A 161 -18.10 0.59 11.47
CA MET A 161 -18.62 1.94 11.25
C MET A 161 -20.03 1.95 10.66
N SER A 162 -20.42 0.93 9.91
CA SER A 162 -21.75 0.84 9.27
C SER A 162 -22.80 0.24 10.19
N PHE A 163 -22.38 -0.43 11.26
CA PHE A 163 -23.29 -1.04 12.23
C PHE A 163 -24.05 0.01 13.07
N VAL A 164 -23.41 1.15 13.32
CA VAL A 164 -24.03 2.24 14.09
C VAL A 164 -24.62 3.26 13.12
N PRO A 165 -25.95 3.52 13.15
CA PRO A 165 -26.55 4.51 12.27
C PRO A 165 -25.99 5.90 12.54
N ALA A 166 -25.84 6.70 11.47
CA ALA A 166 -25.32 8.07 11.54
C ALA A 166 -26.22 9.02 12.33
N ALA A 167 -27.52 8.69 12.43
CA ALA A 167 -28.52 9.43 13.21
C ALA A 167 -29.48 8.46 13.89
N ALA A 168 -29.86 8.77 15.13
CA ALA A 168 -30.93 8.10 15.84
C ALA A 168 -32.11 9.08 15.99
N HIS A 169 -33.32 8.59 15.76
CA HIS A 169 -34.56 9.33 16.03
C HIS A 169 -35.19 8.76 17.30
N TRP A 170 -35.45 9.64 18.27
CA TRP A 170 -36.10 9.34 19.55
C TRP A 170 -37.57 9.69 19.47
#